data_c0cafc1f00a3227c7752f35ed1969918
#
_entry.id   c0cafc1f00a3227c7752f35ed1969918
#
_cell.length_a   1.000
_cell.length_b   1.000
_cell.length_c   1.000
_cell.angle_alpha   90.00
_cell.angle_beta   90.00
_cell.angle_gamma   90.00
#
_symmetry.space_group_name_H-M   'P 1'
#
loop_
_entity.id
_entity.type
_entity.pdbx_description
1 polymer ?
#
loop_
_entity_poly.entity_id
_entity_poly.type
_entity_poly.pdbx_seq_one_letter_code
_entity_poly.pdbx_strand_id
1 'polypeptide(L)'
;MKTISVLDTSICSSNLGDQIIMNAVNSILYEMFPDRLFIDFPTHDVISSDSYRLMTKSSLIFVGGTNLLSSNMNSYNQWKVSLMDSLFVTDITLMGVGWWQYQNQPNLYTKILYKRLLSKKYLHSVRDSYTEKQLKSIGINNVINTACPTMWKLTERHCVQIPQAKAEAVLVTFTEYNQNPSFDKQLVELLKQEYKLIYYWTQQPKDYQYMKDICGEGAIYLNPSLSALDMALSQYPVDYVGTRLHAGIRALQYKRRTLILSVDNRATEISKDTNLPVVQRDDLKSVANWINAKEETLVKIPLAAINEWKKQFLATVNNY
;
A
#
# COMPACT_ATOMS: atom_id res chain seq x y z
N MET A 1 -7.40 29.25 -10.11
CA MET A 1 -7.21 27.77 -10.12
C MET A 1 -7.53 27.25 -8.73
N LYS A 2 -8.37 26.23 -8.61
CA LYS A 2 -8.65 25.60 -7.31
C LYS A 2 -7.52 24.65 -6.94
N THR A 3 -7.24 24.52 -5.65
CA THR A 3 -6.19 23.64 -5.12
C THR A 3 -6.77 22.38 -4.47
N ILE A 4 -5.99 21.31 -4.47
CA ILE A 4 -6.25 20.06 -3.73
C ILE A 4 -5.04 19.79 -2.84
N SER A 5 -5.27 19.57 -1.56
CA SER A 5 -4.24 19.14 -0.63
C SER A 5 -4.18 17.61 -0.58
N VAL A 6 -2.98 17.07 -0.64
CA VAL A 6 -2.71 15.64 -0.49
C VAL A 6 -1.79 15.42 0.71
N LEU A 7 -2.24 14.67 1.67
CA LEU A 7 -1.42 14.18 2.77
C LEU A 7 -0.67 12.96 2.26
N ASP A 8 0.57 13.18 1.88
CA ASP A 8 1.46 12.25 1.20
C ASP A 8 2.25 11.41 2.21
N THR A 9 2.13 10.10 2.11
CA THR A 9 2.79 9.14 3.00
C THR A 9 4.25 8.86 2.61
N SER A 10 4.69 9.31 1.45
CA SER A 10 6.08 9.14 1.01
C SER A 10 7.02 10.25 1.47
N ILE A 11 6.46 11.39 1.89
CA ILE A 11 7.24 12.51 2.45
C ILE A 11 7.70 12.15 3.87
N CYS A 12 8.98 12.35 4.16
CA CYS A 12 9.61 11.96 5.43
C CYS A 12 9.50 10.47 5.76
N SER A 13 9.41 9.61 4.72
CA SER A 13 9.41 8.15 4.85
C SER A 13 10.69 7.57 4.25
N SER A 14 11.33 6.64 4.97
CA SER A 14 12.43 5.82 4.46
C SER A 14 11.95 4.53 3.78
N ASN A 15 10.63 4.37 3.60
CA ASN A 15 10.00 3.18 3.04
C ASN A 15 9.60 3.41 1.58
N LEU A 16 10.30 2.81 0.63
CA LEU A 16 9.97 2.91 -0.80
C LEU A 16 8.57 2.35 -1.14
N GLY A 17 7.98 1.53 -0.26
CA GLY A 17 6.59 1.10 -0.39
C GLY A 17 5.59 2.26 -0.33
N ASP A 18 5.88 3.30 0.44
CA ASP A 18 5.05 4.50 0.51
C ASP A 18 5.14 5.31 -0.80
N GLN A 19 6.31 5.31 -1.46
CA GLN A 19 6.45 5.90 -2.81
C GLN A 19 5.61 5.13 -3.85
N ILE A 20 5.56 3.79 -3.78
CA ILE A 20 4.70 2.97 -4.65
C ILE A 20 3.23 3.33 -4.44
N ILE A 21 2.81 3.51 -3.18
CA ILE A 21 1.44 3.91 -2.84
C ILE A 21 1.13 5.29 -3.41
N MET A 22 1.96 6.28 -3.13
CA MET A 22 1.71 7.66 -3.57
C MET A 22 1.81 7.82 -5.07
N ASN A 23 2.67 7.07 -5.75
CA ASN A 23 2.69 7.02 -7.22
C ASN A 23 1.32 6.60 -7.78
N ALA A 24 0.66 5.59 -7.17
CA ALA A 24 -0.67 5.19 -7.59
C ALA A 24 -1.75 6.23 -7.21
N VAL A 25 -1.73 6.75 -5.99
CA VAL A 25 -2.66 7.78 -5.50
C VAL A 25 -2.60 9.02 -6.39
N ASN A 26 -1.41 9.57 -6.62
CA ASN A 26 -1.21 10.77 -7.42
C ASN A 26 -1.63 10.56 -8.88
N SER A 27 -1.30 9.40 -9.48
CA SER A 27 -1.77 9.07 -10.84
C SER A 27 -3.29 9.09 -10.96
N ILE A 28 -4.00 8.56 -9.97
CA ILE A 28 -5.46 8.53 -9.94
C ILE A 28 -6.04 9.94 -9.73
N LEU A 29 -5.47 10.70 -8.79
CA LEU A 29 -5.95 12.06 -8.50
C LEU A 29 -5.71 13.02 -9.68
N TYR A 30 -4.56 12.93 -10.36
CA TYR A 30 -4.29 13.72 -11.56
C TYR A 30 -5.23 13.37 -12.73
N GLU A 31 -5.59 12.08 -12.87
CA GLU A 31 -6.59 11.65 -13.83
C GLU A 31 -7.99 12.19 -13.50
N MET A 32 -8.36 12.22 -12.21
CA MET A 32 -9.66 12.71 -11.75
C MET A 32 -9.80 14.24 -11.79
N PHE A 33 -8.70 14.96 -11.59
CA PHE A 33 -8.69 16.41 -11.43
C PHE A 33 -7.59 17.09 -12.26
N PRO A 34 -7.62 16.97 -13.60
CA PRO A 34 -6.53 17.43 -14.49
C PRO A 34 -6.35 18.96 -14.49
N ASP A 35 -7.32 19.71 -14.00
CA ASP A 35 -7.36 21.18 -13.96
C ASP A 35 -7.04 21.77 -12.58
N ARG A 36 -6.58 20.97 -11.62
CA ARG A 36 -6.29 21.37 -10.24
C ARG A 36 -4.80 21.46 -9.97
N LEU A 37 -4.44 22.35 -9.07
CA LEU A 37 -3.10 22.40 -8.47
C LEU A 37 -3.07 21.51 -7.23
N PHE A 38 -2.13 20.60 -7.17
CA PHE A 38 -1.91 19.73 -6.01
C PHE A 38 -0.83 20.31 -5.11
N ILE A 39 -1.04 20.21 -3.80
CA ILE A 39 -0.08 20.63 -2.78
C ILE A 39 0.06 19.46 -1.80
N ASP A 40 1.29 18.94 -1.70
CA ASP A 40 1.57 17.75 -0.88
C ASP A 40 2.08 18.15 0.51
N PHE A 41 1.60 17.41 1.53
CA PHE A 41 1.96 17.59 2.93
C PHE A 41 2.32 16.24 3.55
N PRO A 42 3.29 16.17 4.47
CA PRO A 42 3.68 14.91 5.08
C PRO A 42 2.60 14.35 5.99
N THR A 43 2.46 13.01 6.02
CA THR A 43 1.73 12.31 7.07
C THR A 43 2.63 11.88 8.24
N HIS A 44 3.92 11.69 7.98
CA HIS A 44 4.90 11.14 8.93
C HIS A 44 5.68 12.22 9.68
N ASP A 45 5.36 13.47 9.45
CA ASP A 45 5.95 14.62 10.13
C ASP A 45 4.88 15.61 10.62
N VAL A 46 5.28 16.52 11.48
CA VAL A 46 4.39 17.52 12.09
C VAL A 46 4.01 18.57 11.05
N ILE A 47 2.74 18.89 10.98
CA ILE A 47 2.20 19.90 10.06
C ILE A 47 2.41 21.30 10.66
N SER A 48 2.96 22.23 9.87
CA SER A 48 3.20 23.61 10.30
C SER A 48 1.94 24.49 10.18
N SER A 49 1.97 25.67 10.83
CA SER A 49 0.90 26.66 10.71
C SER A 49 0.66 27.14 9.28
N ASP A 50 1.73 27.29 8.48
CA ASP A 50 1.60 27.67 7.07
C ASP A 50 0.98 26.55 6.22
N SER A 51 1.28 25.28 6.55
CA SER A 51 0.65 24.12 5.92
C SER A 51 -0.86 24.12 6.21
N TYR A 52 -1.29 24.36 7.45
CA TYR A 52 -2.73 24.47 7.77
C TYR A 52 -3.40 25.57 6.97
N ARG A 53 -2.78 26.74 6.85
CA ARG A 53 -3.31 27.86 6.06
C ARG A 53 -3.53 27.49 4.58
N LEU A 54 -2.65 26.67 4.00
CA LEU A 54 -2.79 26.19 2.63
C LEU A 54 -3.87 25.12 2.53
N MET A 55 -3.90 24.16 3.47
CA MET A 55 -4.89 23.08 3.49
C MET A 55 -6.33 23.62 3.63
N THR A 56 -6.55 24.62 4.51
CA THR A 56 -7.88 25.23 4.71
C THR A 56 -8.41 25.99 3.49
N LYS A 57 -7.52 26.40 2.57
CA LYS A 57 -7.89 27.05 1.31
C LYS A 57 -8.13 26.06 0.17
N SER A 58 -7.79 24.80 0.36
CA SER A 58 -7.97 23.75 -0.65
C SER A 58 -9.44 23.36 -0.78
N SER A 59 -9.86 23.09 -2.00
CA SER A 59 -11.23 22.65 -2.29
C SER A 59 -11.51 21.23 -1.82
N LEU A 60 -10.48 20.40 -1.74
CA LEU A 60 -10.52 19.02 -1.25
C LEU A 60 -9.20 18.71 -0.53
N ILE A 61 -9.28 17.84 0.47
CA ILE A 61 -8.12 17.32 1.19
C ILE A 61 -8.18 15.80 1.17
N PHE A 62 -7.18 15.16 0.57
CA PHE A 62 -7.05 13.71 0.56
C PHE A 62 -5.90 13.26 1.45
N VAL A 63 -6.01 12.05 2.01
CA VAL A 63 -4.89 11.33 2.59
C VAL A 63 -4.76 9.99 1.90
N GLY A 64 -3.56 9.70 1.37
CA GLY A 64 -3.29 8.55 0.50
C GLY A 64 -2.68 7.37 1.21
N GLY A 65 -3.35 6.21 1.13
CA GLY A 65 -2.79 4.89 1.42
C GLY A 65 -2.20 4.66 2.81
N THR A 66 -1.35 3.67 2.88
CA THR A 66 -0.60 3.12 4.02
C THR A 66 -1.40 2.82 5.32
N ASN A 67 -0.71 2.46 6.41
CA ASN A 67 -1.30 2.06 7.71
C ASN A 67 -1.44 3.26 8.66
N LEU A 68 -2.16 4.29 8.28
CA LEU A 68 -2.24 5.53 9.08
C LEU A 68 -3.20 5.43 10.25
N LEU A 69 -4.22 4.57 10.18
CA LEU A 69 -5.24 4.46 11.22
C LEU A 69 -4.82 3.48 12.32
N SER A 70 -5.07 3.86 13.57
CA SER A 70 -4.77 3.08 14.76
C SER A 70 -5.88 3.25 15.79
N SER A 71 -6.07 2.26 16.68
CA SER A 71 -7.03 2.32 17.79
C SER A 71 -6.59 3.26 18.91
N ASN A 72 -5.29 3.59 18.99
CA ASN A 72 -4.71 4.39 20.07
C ASN A 72 -3.79 5.48 19.52
N MET A 73 -4.37 6.42 18.78
CA MET A 73 -3.64 7.51 18.10
C MET A 73 -2.84 8.42 19.08
N ASN A 74 -3.20 8.45 20.35
CA ASN A 74 -2.46 9.16 21.38
C ASN A 74 -1.16 8.45 21.83
N SER A 75 -1.06 7.14 21.58
CA SER A 75 0.10 6.33 21.99
C SER A 75 0.95 5.92 20.80
N TYR A 76 0.33 5.60 19.68
CA TYR A 76 0.99 5.20 18.45
C TYR A 76 0.30 5.83 17.25
N ASN A 77 1.01 6.68 16.55
CA ASN A 77 0.54 7.32 15.34
C ASN A 77 1.65 7.36 14.27
N GLN A 78 1.41 6.73 13.15
CA GLN A 78 2.17 7.01 11.92
C GLN A 78 1.70 8.31 11.29
N TRP A 79 0.42 8.56 11.32
CA TRP A 79 -0.15 9.85 10.94
C TRP A 79 0.05 10.85 12.08
N LYS A 80 0.94 11.81 11.88
CA LYS A 80 1.33 12.81 12.89
C LYS A 80 0.27 13.90 13.04
N VAL A 81 -0.95 13.48 13.42
CA VAL A 81 -2.07 14.37 13.71
C VAL A 81 -2.59 14.19 15.14
N SER A 82 -3.03 15.26 15.74
CA SER A 82 -3.55 15.32 17.11
C SER A 82 -4.93 16.00 17.17
N LEU A 83 -5.54 16.02 18.35
CA LEU A 83 -6.77 16.78 18.56
C LEU A 83 -6.57 18.29 18.36
N MET A 84 -5.35 18.81 18.62
CA MET A 84 -5.05 20.23 18.35
C MET A 84 -5.07 20.52 16.86
N ASP A 85 -4.51 19.65 16.04
CA ASP A 85 -4.52 19.80 14.58
C ASP A 85 -5.93 19.78 14.03
N SER A 86 -6.83 19.00 14.64
CA SER A 86 -8.25 18.94 14.27
C SER A 86 -9.04 20.24 14.55
N LEU A 87 -8.44 21.24 15.19
CA LEU A 87 -9.00 22.58 15.30
C LEU A 87 -8.75 23.42 14.04
N PHE A 88 -7.72 23.08 13.28
CA PHE A 88 -7.29 23.85 12.11
C PHE A 88 -7.64 23.14 10.81
N VAL A 89 -7.60 21.80 10.79
CA VAL A 89 -7.88 21.00 9.59
C VAL A 89 -8.95 19.96 9.89
N THR A 90 -9.96 19.98 9.04
CA THR A 90 -11.09 19.03 9.03
C THR A 90 -11.40 18.64 7.60
N ASP A 91 -12.41 17.81 7.41
CA ASP A 91 -12.96 17.44 6.10
C ASP A 91 -11.97 16.65 5.21
N ILE A 92 -11.07 15.90 5.83
CA ILE A 92 -10.09 15.04 5.15
C ILE A 92 -10.79 13.78 4.63
N THR A 93 -10.56 13.44 3.37
CA THR A 93 -11.10 12.24 2.73
C THR A 93 -10.02 11.17 2.61
N LEU A 94 -10.29 9.97 3.10
CA LEU A 94 -9.40 8.82 2.98
C LEU A 94 -9.42 8.26 1.56
N MET A 95 -8.23 7.84 1.06
CA MET A 95 -8.05 7.16 -0.20
C MET A 95 -7.18 5.90 -0.04
N GLY A 96 -7.83 4.75 0.16
CA GLY A 96 -7.17 3.46 0.34
C GLY A 96 -6.34 3.32 1.61
N VAL A 97 -6.70 4.05 2.66
CA VAL A 97 -6.01 4.03 3.94
C VAL A 97 -6.33 2.76 4.71
N GLY A 98 -5.35 2.21 5.43
CA GLY A 98 -5.49 1.00 6.20
C GLY A 98 -5.32 1.20 7.71
N TRP A 99 -5.76 0.18 8.46
CA TRP A 99 -5.57 0.10 9.90
C TRP A 99 -4.25 -0.61 10.25
N TRP A 100 -3.55 -0.05 11.24
CA TRP A 100 -2.30 -0.64 11.72
C TRP A 100 -2.57 -1.83 12.62
N GLN A 101 -2.21 -3.03 12.18
CA GLN A 101 -2.34 -4.31 12.87
C GLN A 101 -3.78 -4.64 13.35
N TYR A 102 -3.97 -5.83 13.91
CA TYR A 102 -5.19 -6.17 14.63
C TYR A 102 -5.18 -5.50 16.01
N GLN A 103 -6.19 -4.72 16.28
CA GLN A 103 -6.32 -3.96 17.52
C GLN A 103 -7.75 -4.05 18.07
N ASN A 104 -7.88 -3.85 19.39
CA ASN A 104 -9.18 -3.65 20.03
C ASN A 104 -9.86 -2.39 19.49
N GLN A 105 -11.09 -2.14 19.93
CA GLN A 105 -11.83 -0.93 19.55
C GLN A 105 -11.05 0.35 19.88
N PRO A 106 -11.15 1.38 19.03
CA PRO A 106 -10.51 2.67 19.26
C PRO A 106 -10.89 3.29 20.61
N ASN A 107 -9.90 3.87 21.28
CA ASN A 107 -10.12 4.60 22.51
C ASN A 107 -10.89 5.92 22.27
N LEU A 108 -11.34 6.59 23.34
CA LEU A 108 -12.14 7.79 23.25
C LEU A 108 -11.42 8.94 22.50
N TYR A 109 -10.12 9.12 22.77
CA TYR A 109 -9.28 10.10 22.07
C TYR A 109 -9.32 9.89 20.56
N THR A 110 -9.07 8.68 20.12
CA THR A 110 -9.06 8.31 18.70
C THR A 110 -10.43 8.46 18.03
N LYS A 111 -11.51 8.08 18.75
CA LYS A 111 -12.89 8.29 18.27
C LYS A 111 -13.20 9.75 18.02
N ILE A 112 -12.83 10.64 18.96
CA ILE A 112 -13.03 12.07 18.84
C ILE A 112 -12.19 12.63 17.69
N LEU A 113 -10.91 12.26 17.63
CA LEU A 113 -9.97 12.71 16.61
C LEU A 113 -10.49 12.42 15.20
N TYR A 114 -10.83 11.15 14.90
CA TYR A 114 -11.30 10.78 13.56
C TYR A 114 -12.65 11.45 13.21
N LYS A 115 -13.59 11.55 14.16
CA LYS A 115 -14.86 12.25 13.93
C LYS A 115 -14.71 13.75 13.65
N ARG A 116 -13.59 14.36 14.05
CA ARG A 116 -13.27 15.76 13.77
C ARG A 116 -12.49 15.94 12.48
N LEU A 117 -11.51 15.09 12.22
CA LEU A 117 -10.64 15.19 11.04
C LEU A 117 -11.33 14.74 9.76
N LEU A 118 -12.06 13.60 9.83
CA LEU A 118 -12.59 12.96 8.63
C LEU A 118 -13.85 13.63 8.13
N SER A 119 -13.97 13.71 6.81
CA SER A 119 -15.11 14.31 6.12
C SER A 119 -16.42 13.59 6.49
N LYS A 120 -17.43 14.38 6.80
CA LYS A 120 -18.82 13.89 6.95
C LYS A 120 -19.59 13.94 5.64
N LYS A 121 -19.03 14.65 4.64
CA LYS A 121 -19.67 14.88 3.34
C LYS A 121 -19.29 13.81 2.33
N TYR A 122 -18.02 13.43 2.32
CA TYR A 122 -17.48 12.51 1.32
C TYR A 122 -17.35 11.08 1.85
N LEU A 123 -17.57 10.11 0.96
CA LEU A 123 -17.36 8.70 1.21
C LEU A 123 -15.85 8.45 1.31
N HIS A 124 -15.42 7.76 2.36
CA HIS A 124 -14.02 7.38 2.57
C HIS A 124 -13.71 6.06 1.87
N SER A 125 -12.60 6.01 1.19
CA SER A 125 -12.04 4.79 0.63
C SER A 125 -11.04 4.18 1.61
N VAL A 126 -11.23 2.92 1.95
CA VAL A 126 -10.30 2.14 2.77
C VAL A 126 -9.79 0.92 2.01
N ARG A 127 -8.66 0.38 2.49
CA ARG A 127 -7.90 -0.64 1.80
C ARG A 127 -8.44 -2.06 1.95
N ASP A 128 -9.15 -2.34 3.05
CA ASP A 128 -9.59 -3.67 3.43
C ASP A 128 -10.84 -3.61 4.31
N SER A 129 -11.57 -4.74 4.39
CA SER A 129 -12.79 -4.88 5.18
C SER A 129 -12.57 -4.74 6.68
N TYR A 130 -11.38 -5.06 7.18
CA TYR A 130 -11.04 -4.86 8.59
C TYR A 130 -11.03 -3.37 8.95
N THR A 131 -10.40 -2.55 8.12
CA THR A 131 -10.36 -1.08 8.30
C THR A 131 -11.77 -0.47 8.22
N GLU A 132 -12.58 -0.93 7.27
CA GLU A 132 -13.99 -0.52 7.13
C GLU A 132 -14.78 -0.81 8.41
N LYS A 133 -14.65 -2.03 8.95
CA LYS A 133 -15.29 -2.45 10.20
C LYS A 133 -14.87 -1.60 11.40
N GLN A 134 -13.58 -1.27 11.51
CA GLN A 134 -13.05 -0.45 12.59
C GLN A 134 -13.63 0.98 12.55
N LEU A 135 -13.69 1.61 11.39
CA LEU A 135 -14.29 2.94 11.25
C LEU A 135 -15.79 2.93 11.53
N LYS A 136 -16.53 1.94 11.03
CA LYS A 136 -17.97 1.78 11.32
C LYS A 136 -18.24 1.57 12.80
N SER A 137 -17.36 0.85 13.51
CA SER A 137 -17.51 0.60 14.96
C SER A 137 -17.46 1.86 15.82
N ILE A 138 -16.93 2.96 15.30
CA ILE A 138 -16.89 4.26 15.97
C ILE A 138 -17.89 5.26 15.40
N GLY A 139 -18.78 4.81 14.52
CA GLY A 139 -19.86 5.60 13.93
C GLY A 139 -19.46 6.44 12.71
N ILE A 140 -18.37 6.10 12.02
CA ILE A 140 -18.02 6.65 10.70
C ILE A 140 -18.56 5.69 9.65
N ASN A 141 -19.78 5.96 9.17
CA ASN A 141 -20.53 5.05 8.29
C ASN A 141 -20.35 5.35 6.79
N ASN A 142 -19.90 6.57 6.45
CA ASN A 142 -19.56 6.98 5.08
C ASN A 142 -18.19 6.42 4.66
N VAL A 143 -18.06 5.11 4.66
CA VAL A 143 -16.81 4.39 4.36
C VAL A 143 -17.09 3.14 3.54
N ILE A 144 -16.23 2.87 2.55
CA ILE A 144 -16.32 1.73 1.65
C ILE A 144 -14.94 1.13 1.38
N ASN A 145 -14.86 -0.20 1.33
CA ASN A 145 -13.63 -0.89 0.92
C ASN A 145 -13.46 -0.83 -0.60
N THR A 146 -12.43 -0.14 -1.06
CA THR A 146 -12.08 -0.01 -2.48
C THR A 146 -10.80 -0.77 -2.83
N ALA A 147 -10.25 -1.53 -1.92
CA ALA A 147 -8.89 -2.05 -1.93
C ALA A 147 -7.81 -0.93 -1.96
N CYS A 148 -6.54 -1.32 -1.95
CA CYS A 148 -5.44 -0.37 -2.05
C CYS A 148 -5.41 0.30 -3.45
N PRO A 149 -5.20 1.62 -3.57
CA PRO A 149 -5.09 2.32 -4.85
C PRO A 149 -4.05 1.71 -5.80
N THR A 150 -2.99 1.12 -5.27
CA THR A 150 -1.98 0.39 -6.06
C THR A 150 -2.58 -0.79 -6.84
N MET A 151 -3.72 -1.32 -6.42
CA MET A 151 -4.37 -2.48 -7.03
C MET A 151 -5.47 -2.11 -8.04
N TRP A 152 -5.94 -0.86 -8.10
CA TRP A 152 -7.12 -0.48 -8.90
C TRP A 152 -6.99 -0.77 -10.40
N LYS A 153 -5.75 -0.89 -10.90
CA LYS A 153 -5.47 -1.27 -12.30
C LYS A 153 -5.29 -2.78 -12.52
N LEU A 154 -5.34 -3.61 -11.46
CA LEU A 154 -5.22 -5.07 -11.56
C LEU A 154 -6.57 -5.72 -11.93
N THR A 155 -7.16 -5.25 -13.01
CA THR A 155 -8.41 -5.81 -13.54
C THR A 155 -8.19 -7.20 -14.12
N GLU A 156 -9.27 -7.95 -14.35
CA GLU A 156 -9.21 -9.27 -15.00
C GLU A 156 -8.44 -9.19 -16.33
N ARG A 157 -8.75 -8.19 -17.18
CA ARG A 157 -8.04 -7.94 -18.44
C ARG A 157 -6.53 -7.73 -18.25
N HIS A 158 -6.12 -7.15 -17.14
CA HIS A 158 -4.70 -6.99 -16.80
C HIS A 158 -4.11 -8.33 -16.33
N CYS A 159 -4.80 -9.02 -15.43
CA CYS A 159 -4.29 -10.23 -14.79
C CYS A 159 -4.09 -11.39 -15.76
N VAL A 160 -4.96 -11.57 -16.76
CA VAL A 160 -4.80 -12.62 -17.80
C VAL A 160 -3.53 -12.46 -18.64
N GLN A 161 -2.89 -11.29 -18.61
CA GLN A 161 -1.63 -11.04 -19.31
C GLN A 161 -0.39 -11.38 -18.45
N ILE A 162 -0.58 -11.78 -17.19
CA ILE A 162 0.48 -12.22 -16.31
C ILE A 162 0.86 -13.65 -16.68
N PRO A 163 2.16 -13.96 -16.88
CA PRO A 163 2.59 -15.32 -17.20
C PRO A 163 2.15 -16.33 -16.13
N GLN A 164 1.67 -17.50 -16.57
CA GLN A 164 1.32 -18.60 -15.67
C GLN A 164 2.54 -19.46 -15.33
N ALA A 165 3.49 -19.55 -16.26
CA ALA A 165 4.69 -20.35 -16.08
C ALA A 165 5.80 -19.59 -15.34
N LYS A 166 6.60 -20.33 -14.59
CA LYS A 166 7.79 -19.86 -13.89
C LYS A 166 8.78 -19.19 -14.84
N ALA A 167 9.30 -18.03 -14.44
CA ALA A 167 10.42 -17.37 -15.11
C ALA A 167 11.77 -18.07 -14.80
N GLU A 168 12.82 -17.73 -15.51
CA GLU A 168 14.17 -18.21 -15.20
C GLU A 168 14.82 -17.45 -14.03
N ALA A 169 14.36 -16.26 -13.73
CA ALA A 169 14.84 -15.40 -12.66
C ALA A 169 13.73 -15.03 -11.69
N VAL A 170 14.09 -14.69 -10.46
CA VAL A 170 13.19 -14.22 -9.42
C VAL A 170 13.72 -12.94 -8.78
N LEU A 171 12.82 -11.99 -8.49
CA LEU A 171 13.08 -10.81 -7.69
C LEU A 171 12.55 -11.06 -6.27
N VAL A 172 13.40 -10.87 -5.28
CA VAL A 172 13.12 -11.22 -3.89
C VAL A 172 13.22 -9.99 -3.00
N THR A 173 12.33 -9.91 -2.03
CA THR A 173 12.38 -8.88 -0.98
C THR A 173 12.14 -9.50 0.38
N PHE A 174 12.89 -9.06 1.38
CA PHE A 174 12.66 -9.41 2.77
C PHE A 174 12.43 -8.15 3.60
N THR A 175 11.71 -8.32 4.72
CA THR A 175 11.47 -7.24 5.67
C THR A 175 12.25 -7.46 6.97
N GLU A 176 12.82 -6.38 7.50
CA GLU A 176 13.55 -6.41 8.77
C GLU A 176 12.64 -6.51 10.00
N TYR A 177 11.38 -6.08 9.90
CA TYR A 177 10.42 -6.26 10.99
C TYR A 177 9.74 -7.63 10.89
N ASN A 178 9.36 -8.19 12.03
CA ASN A 178 8.83 -9.56 12.12
C ASN A 178 9.75 -10.58 11.43
N GLN A 179 11.07 -10.49 11.69
CA GLN A 179 12.07 -11.38 11.11
C GLN A 179 11.79 -12.85 11.47
N ASN A 180 12.07 -13.72 10.51
CA ASN A 180 12.13 -15.17 10.72
C ASN A 180 13.33 -15.76 9.97
N PRO A 181 14.57 -15.58 10.50
CA PRO A 181 15.78 -15.96 9.78
C PRO A 181 15.83 -17.43 9.39
N SER A 182 15.23 -18.32 10.18
CA SER A 182 15.21 -19.75 9.88
C SER A 182 14.43 -20.05 8.60
N PHE A 183 13.21 -19.54 8.48
CA PHE A 183 12.39 -19.73 7.28
C PHE A 183 12.93 -18.96 6.08
N ASP A 184 13.43 -17.74 6.29
CA ASP A 184 13.94 -16.92 5.20
C ASP A 184 15.21 -17.53 4.58
N LYS A 185 16.09 -18.14 5.37
CA LYS A 185 17.22 -18.91 4.84
C LYS A 185 16.76 -20.14 4.05
N GLN A 186 15.77 -20.88 4.56
CA GLN A 186 15.19 -22.02 3.83
C GLN A 186 14.53 -21.58 2.52
N LEU A 187 13.85 -20.44 2.52
CA LEU A 187 13.30 -19.85 1.30
C LEU A 187 14.40 -19.50 0.29
N VAL A 188 15.48 -18.87 0.74
CA VAL A 188 16.63 -18.54 -0.13
C VAL A 188 17.21 -19.80 -0.75
N GLU A 189 17.41 -20.87 0.01
CA GLU A 189 17.92 -22.14 -0.51
C GLU A 189 16.94 -22.79 -1.50
N LEU A 190 15.64 -22.76 -1.23
CA LEU A 190 14.62 -23.21 -2.18
C LEU A 190 14.69 -22.42 -3.50
N LEU A 191 14.78 -21.10 -3.42
CA LEU A 191 14.86 -20.25 -4.61
C LEU A 191 16.13 -20.47 -5.42
N LYS A 192 17.28 -20.72 -4.77
CA LYS A 192 18.54 -21.09 -5.42
C LYS A 192 18.47 -22.42 -6.20
N GLN A 193 17.67 -23.37 -5.73
CA GLN A 193 17.42 -24.62 -6.43
C GLN A 193 16.50 -24.47 -7.64
N GLU A 194 15.55 -23.52 -7.57
CA GLU A 194 14.46 -23.38 -8.52
C GLU A 194 14.71 -22.35 -9.62
N TYR A 195 15.56 -21.35 -9.38
CA TYR A 195 15.81 -20.24 -10.30
C TYR A 195 17.28 -20.12 -10.67
N LYS A 196 17.57 -19.76 -11.94
CA LYS A 196 18.93 -19.54 -12.43
C LYS A 196 19.54 -18.25 -11.89
N LEU A 197 18.70 -17.20 -11.68
CA LEU A 197 19.13 -15.89 -11.22
C LEU A 197 18.20 -15.40 -10.12
N ILE A 198 18.77 -14.80 -9.08
CA ILE A 198 18.02 -14.20 -7.98
C ILE A 198 18.47 -12.75 -7.82
N TYR A 199 17.53 -11.84 -7.97
CA TYR A 199 17.73 -10.43 -7.71
C TYR A 199 17.11 -10.07 -6.36
N TYR A 200 17.83 -9.29 -5.57
CA TYR A 200 17.37 -8.80 -4.27
C TYR A 200 17.14 -7.29 -4.34
N TRP A 201 15.97 -6.84 -3.88
CA TRP A 201 15.66 -5.43 -3.80
C TRP A 201 15.31 -5.01 -2.38
N THR A 202 15.89 -3.89 -1.97
CA THR A 202 15.76 -3.32 -0.62
C THR A 202 14.70 -2.26 -0.62
N GLN A 203 13.66 -2.39 0.21
CA GLN A 203 12.58 -1.41 0.32
C GLN A 203 12.81 -0.40 1.45
N GLN A 204 13.52 -0.80 2.51
CA GLN A 204 13.91 0.06 3.65
C GLN A 204 15.39 -0.17 4.01
N PRO A 205 16.08 0.81 4.62
CA PRO A 205 17.51 0.69 4.92
C PRO A 205 17.88 -0.55 5.74
N LYS A 206 17.09 -0.91 6.74
CA LYS A 206 17.34 -2.08 7.60
C LYS A 206 17.13 -3.42 6.88
N ASP A 207 16.34 -3.47 5.81
CA ASP A 207 16.17 -4.68 5.02
C ASP A 207 17.48 -5.13 4.40
N TYR A 208 18.33 -4.19 3.99
CA TYR A 208 19.61 -4.48 3.35
C TYR A 208 20.53 -5.30 4.26
N GLN A 209 20.68 -4.89 5.52
CA GLN A 209 21.50 -5.63 6.47
C GLN A 209 20.91 -7.02 6.73
N TYR A 210 19.60 -7.09 6.96
CA TYR A 210 18.93 -8.38 7.17
C TYR A 210 19.10 -9.32 5.98
N MET A 211 18.95 -8.80 4.75
CA MET A 211 19.15 -9.60 3.53
C MET A 211 20.59 -10.10 3.40
N LYS A 212 21.59 -9.29 3.73
CA LYS A 212 22.99 -9.75 3.77
C LYS A 212 23.20 -10.94 4.69
N ASP A 213 22.57 -10.92 5.86
CA ASP A 213 22.72 -11.96 6.87
C ASP A 213 22.06 -13.30 6.45
N ILE A 214 21.05 -13.26 5.57
CA ILE A 214 20.30 -14.45 5.14
C ILE A 214 20.65 -14.94 3.73
N CYS A 215 21.02 -14.05 2.79
CA CYS A 215 21.25 -14.43 1.39
C CYS A 215 22.66 -14.95 1.11
N GLY A 216 23.65 -14.57 1.94
CA GLY A 216 25.03 -14.97 1.80
C GLY A 216 25.77 -14.23 0.66
N GLU A 217 26.98 -14.74 0.34
CA GLU A 217 27.82 -14.18 -0.71
C GLU A 217 27.25 -14.47 -2.11
N GLY A 218 27.59 -13.61 -3.08
CA GLY A 218 27.16 -13.77 -4.48
C GLY A 218 25.72 -13.30 -4.78
N ALA A 219 25.01 -12.73 -3.81
CA ALA A 219 23.68 -12.18 -4.03
C ALA A 219 23.72 -10.92 -4.92
N ILE A 220 22.82 -10.83 -5.91
CA ILE A 220 22.72 -9.70 -6.84
C ILE A 220 21.73 -8.69 -6.28
N TYR A 221 22.22 -7.57 -5.77
CA TYR A 221 21.40 -6.51 -5.23
C TYR A 221 21.10 -5.44 -6.28
N LEU A 222 19.81 -5.09 -6.42
CA LEU A 222 19.38 -3.91 -7.18
C LEU A 222 19.58 -2.66 -6.32
N ASN A 223 19.79 -1.52 -6.97
CA ASN A 223 19.84 -0.24 -6.26
C ASN A 223 18.55 0.00 -5.45
N PRO A 224 18.63 0.53 -4.22
CA PRO A 224 17.49 0.79 -3.36
C PRO A 224 16.74 2.05 -3.82
N SER A 225 16.08 1.97 -4.97
CA SER A 225 15.25 3.03 -5.53
C SER A 225 14.04 2.42 -6.26
N LEU A 226 12.94 3.18 -6.33
CA LEU A 226 11.77 2.75 -7.08
C LEU A 226 12.06 2.59 -8.57
N SER A 227 12.90 3.48 -9.13
CA SER A 227 13.30 3.41 -10.55
C SER A 227 14.08 2.13 -10.87
N ALA A 228 14.93 1.64 -9.97
CA ALA A 228 15.65 0.38 -10.18
C ALA A 228 14.71 -0.83 -10.10
N LEU A 229 13.74 -0.82 -9.20
CA LEU A 229 12.69 -1.83 -9.16
C LEU A 229 11.89 -1.84 -10.46
N ASP A 230 11.41 -0.67 -10.91
CA ASP A 230 10.62 -0.52 -12.13
C ASP A 230 11.40 -0.96 -13.38
N MET A 231 12.69 -0.62 -13.45
CA MET A 231 13.58 -1.05 -14.53
C MET A 231 13.71 -2.57 -14.55
N ALA A 232 13.99 -3.20 -13.42
CA ALA A 232 14.11 -4.65 -13.32
C ALA A 232 12.79 -5.36 -13.70
N LEU A 233 11.66 -4.86 -13.20
CA LEU A 233 10.35 -5.41 -13.52
C LEU A 233 9.92 -5.17 -14.98
N SER A 234 10.38 -4.11 -15.63
CA SER A 234 10.04 -3.84 -17.03
C SER A 234 10.92 -4.61 -18.01
N GLN A 235 12.23 -4.72 -17.73
CA GLN A 235 13.21 -5.23 -18.68
C GLN A 235 13.45 -6.74 -18.57
N TYR A 236 13.30 -7.31 -17.36
CA TYR A 236 13.63 -8.73 -17.14
C TYR A 236 12.36 -9.57 -16.94
N PRO A 237 12.29 -10.77 -17.55
CA PRO A 237 11.24 -11.75 -17.25
C PRO A 237 11.53 -12.40 -15.89
N VAL A 238 11.03 -11.79 -14.83
CA VAL A 238 11.24 -12.27 -13.45
C VAL A 238 9.91 -12.63 -12.80
N ASP A 239 9.92 -13.65 -11.95
CA ASP A 239 8.89 -13.85 -10.94
C ASP A 239 9.19 -12.93 -9.75
N TYR A 240 8.21 -12.70 -8.91
CA TYR A 240 8.39 -12.03 -7.63
C TYR A 240 8.01 -12.96 -6.48
N VAL A 241 8.89 -13.09 -5.49
CA VAL A 241 8.62 -13.79 -4.23
C VAL A 241 9.15 -12.94 -3.07
N GLY A 242 8.31 -12.53 -2.11
CA GLY A 242 8.85 -11.73 -1.02
C GLY A 242 7.84 -11.24 0.00
N THR A 243 8.36 -10.69 1.09
CA THR A 243 7.58 -10.24 2.24
C THR A 243 7.12 -8.78 2.14
N ARG A 244 7.54 -8.03 1.10
CA ARG A 244 7.16 -6.64 0.89
C ARG A 244 5.92 -6.54 0.00
N LEU A 245 4.76 -6.31 0.62
CA LEU A 245 3.44 -6.27 -0.02
C LEU A 245 3.41 -5.36 -1.26
N HIS A 246 3.85 -4.11 -1.14
CA HIS A 246 3.72 -3.15 -2.24
C HIS A 246 4.72 -3.39 -3.37
N ALA A 247 5.89 -3.97 -3.09
CA ALA A 247 6.80 -4.45 -4.13
C ALA A 247 6.16 -5.59 -4.94
N GLY A 248 5.45 -6.53 -4.27
CA GLY A 248 4.70 -7.59 -4.94
C GLY A 248 3.53 -7.05 -5.78
N ILE A 249 2.76 -6.10 -5.25
CA ILE A 249 1.71 -5.45 -6.04
C ILE A 249 2.31 -4.70 -7.24
N ARG A 250 3.48 -4.05 -7.07
CA ARG A 250 4.18 -3.40 -8.18
C ARG A 250 4.61 -4.39 -9.25
N ALA A 251 5.07 -5.58 -8.86
CA ALA A 251 5.40 -6.65 -9.79
C ALA A 251 4.16 -7.11 -10.60
N LEU A 252 3.00 -7.26 -9.95
CA LEU A 252 1.73 -7.53 -10.65
C LEU A 252 1.36 -6.41 -11.63
N GLN A 253 1.58 -5.13 -11.29
CA GLN A 253 1.35 -4.01 -12.21
C GLN A 253 2.22 -4.11 -13.48
N TYR A 254 3.43 -4.64 -13.36
CA TYR A 254 4.33 -4.95 -14.48
C TYR A 254 4.07 -6.30 -15.13
N LYS A 255 2.95 -6.95 -14.81
CA LYS A 255 2.57 -8.28 -15.34
C LYS A 255 3.62 -9.35 -15.02
N ARG A 256 4.15 -9.34 -13.82
CA ARG A 256 5.06 -10.36 -13.32
C ARG A 256 4.30 -11.34 -12.43
N ARG A 257 4.55 -12.62 -12.65
CA ARG A 257 4.05 -13.69 -11.79
C ARG A 257 4.55 -13.46 -10.38
N THR A 258 3.67 -13.43 -9.39
CA THR A 258 3.96 -12.88 -8.06
C THR A 258 3.40 -13.75 -6.97
N LEU A 259 4.20 -13.99 -5.93
CA LEU A 259 3.76 -14.54 -4.65
C LEU A 259 4.22 -13.64 -3.51
N ILE A 260 3.29 -13.19 -2.69
CA ILE A 260 3.56 -12.35 -1.52
C ILE A 260 3.53 -13.22 -0.27
N LEU A 261 4.56 -13.08 0.57
CA LEU A 261 4.65 -13.79 1.84
C LEU A 261 4.12 -12.88 2.97
N SER A 262 3.04 -13.30 3.61
CA SER A 262 2.40 -12.53 4.68
C SER A 262 3.24 -12.54 5.95
N VAL A 263 3.55 -11.35 6.46
CA VAL A 263 4.27 -11.14 7.73
C VAL A 263 3.41 -10.42 8.77
N ASP A 264 2.27 -9.88 8.34
CA ASP A 264 1.31 -9.17 9.18
C ASP A 264 -0.11 -9.19 8.57
N ASN A 265 -1.04 -8.52 9.24
CA ASN A 265 -2.45 -8.50 8.82
C ASN A 265 -2.71 -7.85 7.45
N ARG A 266 -1.82 -7.00 6.94
CA ARG A 266 -2.04 -6.24 5.70
C ARG A 266 -2.24 -7.12 4.48
N ALA A 267 -1.26 -7.99 4.23
CA ALA A 267 -1.31 -8.91 3.10
C ALA A 267 -2.48 -9.89 3.26
N THR A 268 -2.70 -10.40 4.48
CA THR A 268 -3.78 -11.34 4.79
C THR A 268 -5.16 -10.73 4.56
N GLU A 269 -5.44 -9.53 5.06
CA GLU A 269 -6.75 -8.89 4.90
C GLU A 269 -7.02 -8.49 3.45
N ILE A 270 -6.02 -7.93 2.75
CA ILE A 270 -6.16 -7.61 1.33
C ILE A 270 -6.41 -8.89 0.51
N SER A 271 -5.68 -9.97 0.79
CA SER A 271 -5.87 -11.25 0.07
C SER A 271 -7.27 -11.82 0.27
N LYS A 272 -7.82 -11.78 1.48
CA LYS A 272 -9.19 -12.22 1.75
C LYS A 272 -10.23 -11.47 0.91
N ASP A 273 -10.04 -10.15 0.76
CA ASP A 273 -11.00 -9.30 0.05
C ASP A 273 -10.80 -9.35 -1.47
N THR A 274 -9.60 -9.60 -1.96
CA THR A 274 -9.25 -9.39 -3.37
C THR A 274 -8.64 -10.60 -4.07
N ASN A 275 -8.46 -11.71 -3.37
CA ASN A 275 -7.74 -12.87 -3.90
C ASN A 275 -6.31 -12.54 -4.38
N LEU A 276 -5.65 -11.54 -3.76
CA LEU A 276 -4.24 -11.26 -4.01
C LEU A 276 -3.40 -12.51 -3.70
N PRO A 277 -2.44 -12.92 -4.56
CA PRO A 277 -1.63 -14.12 -4.34
C PRO A 277 -0.71 -13.97 -3.13
N VAL A 278 -1.19 -14.43 -1.99
CA VAL A 278 -0.53 -14.34 -0.68
C VAL A 278 -0.54 -15.70 -0.01
N VAL A 279 0.59 -16.10 0.55
CA VAL A 279 0.72 -17.26 1.45
C VAL A 279 1.34 -16.83 2.78
N GLN A 280 1.17 -17.64 3.81
CA GLN A 280 1.86 -17.40 5.08
C GLN A 280 3.37 -17.57 4.89
N ARG A 281 4.17 -16.71 5.53
CA ARG A 281 5.63 -16.68 5.38
C ARG A 281 6.29 -18.02 5.67
N ASP A 282 5.77 -18.78 6.61
CA ASP A 282 6.30 -20.06 7.08
C ASP A 282 5.79 -21.28 6.30
N ASP A 283 4.94 -21.07 5.31
CA ASP A 283 4.40 -22.14 4.46
C ASP A 283 5.27 -22.37 3.21
N LEU A 284 6.50 -22.89 3.41
CA LEU A 284 7.42 -23.21 2.32
C LEU A 284 6.86 -24.23 1.34
N LYS A 285 5.95 -25.11 1.80
CA LYS A 285 5.31 -26.09 0.91
C LYS A 285 4.44 -25.41 -0.13
N SER A 286 3.61 -24.45 0.30
CA SER A 286 2.80 -23.65 -0.63
C SER A 286 3.65 -22.80 -1.55
N VAL A 287 4.79 -22.27 -1.09
CA VAL A 287 5.76 -21.57 -1.95
C VAL A 287 6.31 -22.50 -3.03
N ALA A 288 6.80 -23.70 -2.67
CA ALA A 288 7.34 -24.67 -3.60
C ALA A 288 6.27 -25.14 -4.62
N ASN A 289 5.05 -25.37 -4.17
CA ASN A 289 3.93 -25.73 -5.04
C ASN A 289 3.66 -24.61 -6.05
N TRP A 290 3.57 -23.35 -5.58
CA TRP A 290 3.33 -22.21 -6.46
C TRP A 290 4.45 -22.03 -7.48
N ILE A 291 5.73 -22.19 -7.10
CA ILE A 291 6.85 -22.08 -8.03
C ILE A 291 6.68 -23.04 -9.22
N ASN A 292 6.26 -24.26 -8.97
CA ASN A 292 6.16 -25.33 -9.97
C ASN A 292 4.79 -25.44 -10.65
N ALA A 293 3.76 -24.74 -10.14
CA ALA A 293 2.45 -24.73 -10.74
C ALA A 293 2.36 -23.78 -11.94
N LYS A 294 1.41 -24.07 -12.85
CA LYS A 294 0.96 -23.13 -13.88
C LYS A 294 -0.40 -22.62 -13.49
N GLU A 295 -0.44 -21.50 -12.81
CA GLU A 295 -1.68 -20.92 -12.27
C GLU A 295 -1.93 -19.52 -12.82
N GLU A 296 -3.21 -19.23 -13.08
CA GLU A 296 -3.63 -17.89 -13.44
C GLU A 296 -3.61 -16.95 -12.22
N THR A 297 -3.22 -15.72 -12.44
CA THR A 297 -3.37 -14.68 -11.43
C THR A 297 -4.78 -14.12 -11.47
N LEU A 298 -5.57 -14.39 -10.44
CA LEU A 298 -6.98 -13.97 -10.34
C LEU A 298 -7.17 -12.96 -9.19
N VAL A 299 -6.91 -11.69 -9.47
CA VAL A 299 -7.17 -10.62 -8.50
C VAL A 299 -8.57 -10.05 -8.72
N LYS A 300 -9.35 -9.94 -7.64
CA LYS A 300 -10.73 -9.42 -7.66
C LYS A 300 -10.76 -7.98 -7.15
N ILE A 301 -10.84 -7.03 -8.04
CA ILE A 301 -10.90 -5.62 -7.68
C ILE A 301 -12.37 -5.18 -7.48
N PRO A 302 -12.72 -4.47 -6.39
CA PRO A 302 -14.07 -3.98 -6.13
C PRO A 302 -14.41 -2.77 -7.01
N LEU A 303 -14.52 -2.97 -8.32
CA LEU A 303 -14.71 -1.90 -9.32
C LEU A 303 -15.96 -1.04 -9.04
N ALA A 304 -17.05 -1.66 -8.56
CA ALA A 304 -18.26 -0.93 -8.21
C ALA A 304 -18.00 0.09 -7.08
N ALA A 305 -17.33 -0.33 -6.01
CA ALA A 305 -16.95 0.52 -4.89
C ALA A 305 -15.96 1.63 -5.29
N ILE A 306 -14.99 1.30 -6.13
CA ILE A 306 -14.05 2.30 -6.68
C ILE A 306 -14.79 3.36 -7.50
N ASN A 307 -15.70 2.94 -8.37
CA ASN A 307 -16.49 3.85 -9.20
C ASN A 307 -17.45 4.70 -8.36
N GLU A 308 -18.07 4.13 -7.34
CA GLU A 308 -18.90 4.86 -6.38
C GLU A 308 -18.09 5.94 -5.67
N TRP A 309 -16.92 5.58 -5.15
CA TRP A 309 -16.03 6.55 -4.50
C TRP A 309 -15.59 7.68 -5.45
N LYS A 310 -15.23 7.36 -6.70
CA LYS A 310 -14.82 8.36 -7.70
C LYS A 310 -15.98 9.28 -8.09
N LYS A 311 -17.17 8.74 -8.29
CA LYS A 311 -18.35 9.50 -8.78
C LYS A 311 -18.76 10.67 -7.89
N GLN A 312 -18.56 10.58 -6.58
CA GLN A 312 -18.90 11.66 -5.65
C GLN A 312 -18.19 12.98 -5.95
N PHE A 313 -17.05 12.95 -6.66
CA PHE A 313 -16.26 14.13 -7.00
C PHE A 313 -16.59 14.70 -8.38
N LEU A 314 -17.36 14.01 -9.23
CA LEU A 314 -17.66 14.46 -10.60
C LEU A 314 -18.40 15.80 -10.60
N ALA A 315 -19.29 16.04 -9.63
CA ALA A 315 -19.97 17.33 -9.48
C ALA A 315 -19.03 18.49 -9.13
N THR A 316 -17.85 18.20 -8.56
CA THR A 316 -16.85 19.21 -8.23
C THR A 316 -15.98 19.59 -9.43
N VAL A 317 -15.96 18.77 -10.47
CA VAL A 317 -15.24 19.02 -11.74
C VAL A 317 -16.07 19.91 -12.67
N ASN A 318 -17.41 19.78 -12.68
CA ASN A 318 -18.30 20.43 -13.65
C ASN A 318 -18.77 21.85 -13.23
N ASN A 319 -18.33 22.41 -12.11
CA ASN A 319 -18.67 23.76 -11.69
C ASN A 319 -17.64 24.78 -12.20
N TYR A 320 -17.62 25.00 -13.53
CA TYR A 320 -17.00 26.12 -14.24
C TYR A 320 -18.03 26.85 -15.07
#